data_c524bf65a8033a7e2f6788f4a4268ed4
#
_entry.id   c524bf65a8033a7e2f6788f4a4268ed4
#
_cell.length_a   1.000
_cell.length_b   1.000
_cell.length_c   1.000
_cell.angle_alpha   90.00
_cell.angle_beta   90.00
_cell.angle_gamma   90.00
#
_symmetry.space_group_name_H-M   'P 1'
#
loop_
_entity.id
_entity.type
_entity.pdbx_description
1 polymer ?
#
loop_
_entity_poly.entity_id
_entity_poly.type
_entity_poly.pdbx_seq_one_letter_code
_entity_poly.pdbx_strand_id
1 'polypeptide(L)'
;MQRQMEEQQKELETKEFTATAGGGAVEVTVTGKREVTKVKLAEEVVDPDDIEMLEDLIVAATNEALRQVEEESGAAMSKLTGGLGGGMPGMF
;
A
#
# COMPACT_ATOMS: atom_id res chain seq x y z
N MET A 1 -17.74 -21.36 0.87
CA MET A 1 -17.71 -20.10 0.11
C MET A 1 -17.34 -18.91 0.96
N GLN A 2 -18.06 -18.66 2.05
CA GLN A 2 -17.71 -17.55 2.94
C GLN A 2 -16.31 -17.68 3.50
N ARG A 3 -15.90 -18.89 3.79
CA ARG A 3 -14.56 -19.12 4.31
C ARG A 3 -13.45 -18.66 3.37
N GLN A 4 -13.62 -18.92 2.09
CA GLN A 4 -12.63 -18.54 1.11
C GLN A 4 -12.52 -17.02 1.01
N MET A 5 -13.64 -16.34 1.08
CA MET A 5 -13.64 -14.88 1.04
C MET A 5 -12.98 -14.30 2.28
N GLU A 6 -13.27 -14.90 3.43
CA GLU A 6 -12.67 -14.45 4.68
C GLU A 6 -11.16 -14.67 4.68
N GLU A 7 -10.73 -15.83 4.16
CA GLU A 7 -9.30 -16.13 4.08
C GLU A 7 -8.58 -15.19 3.13
N GLN A 8 -9.18 -14.91 1.98
CA GLN A 8 -8.60 -13.97 1.03
C GLN A 8 -8.52 -12.56 1.61
N GLN A 9 -9.53 -12.18 2.34
CA GLN A 9 -9.56 -10.88 2.98
C GLN A 9 -8.50 -10.78 4.06
N LYS A 10 -8.34 -11.84 4.83
CA LYS A 10 -7.30 -11.90 5.86
C LYS A 10 -5.91 -11.85 5.25
N GLU A 11 -5.71 -12.55 4.16
CA GLU A 11 -4.43 -12.52 3.47
C GLU A 11 -4.08 -11.12 2.99
N LEU A 12 -5.04 -10.43 2.43
CA LEU A 12 -4.84 -9.06 1.99
C LEU A 12 -4.56 -8.14 3.18
N GLU A 13 -5.30 -8.32 4.26
CA GLU A 13 -5.16 -7.50 5.46
C GLU A 13 -3.80 -7.67 6.13
N THR A 14 -3.23 -8.86 6.06
CA THR A 14 -1.94 -9.13 6.68
C THR A 14 -0.77 -8.96 5.72
N LYS A 15 -1.05 -8.82 4.44
CA LYS A 15 -0.01 -8.61 3.45
C LYS A 15 0.65 -7.26 3.67
N GLU A 16 1.96 -7.25 3.60
CA GLU A 16 2.73 -6.03 3.81
C GLU A 16 3.14 -5.41 2.48
N PHE A 17 3.05 -4.10 2.43
CA PHE A 17 3.44 -3.32 1.26
C PHE A 17 4.47 -2.31 1.70
N THR A 18 5.58 -2.27 1.01
CA THR A 18 6.69 -1.39 1.35
C THR A 18 6.94 -0.42 0.20
N ALA A 19 7.10 0.83 0.54
CA ALA A 19 7.44 1.86 -0.43
C ALA A 19 8.57 2.71 0.12
N THR A 20 9.32 3.32 -0.79
CA THR A 20 10.47 4.13 -0.42
C THR A 20 10.37 5.51 -1.06
N ALA A 21 11.08 6.45 -0.48
CA ALA A 21 11.23 7.80 -1.03
C ALA A 21 12.66 8.27 -0.79
N GLY A 22 13.07 9.26 -1.56
CA GLY A 22 14.41 9.82 -1.42
C GLY A 22 15.53 8.82 -1.75
N GLY A 23 15.32 7.99 -2.76
CA GLY A 23 16.32 7.02 -3.15
C GLY A 23 16.50 5.89 -2.15
N GLY A 24 15.47 5.57 -1.39
CA GLY A 24 15.52 4.53 -0.38
C GLY A 24 15.88 5.03 1.00
N ALA A 25 16.01 6.33 1.16
CA ALA A 25 16.35 6.92 2.45
C ALA A 25 15.22 6.80 3.47
N VAL A 26 13.98 6.78 2.99
CA VAL A 26 12.80 6.56 3.82
C VAL A 26 12.04 5.37 3.30
N GLU A 27 11.72 4.44 4.17
CA GLU A 27 10.99 3.23 3.81
C GLU A 27 9.80 3.10 4.74
N VAL A 28 8.62 2.93 4.18
CA VAL A 28 7.39 2.79 4.95
C VAL A 28 6.73 1.48 4.57
N THR A 29 6.33 0.71 5.57
CA THR A 29 5.62 -0.56 5.38
C THR A 29 4.22 -0.41 5.95
N VAL A 30 3.23 -0.79 5.15
CA VAL A 30 1.83 -0.77 5.57
C VAL A 30 1.21 -2.14 5.30
N THR A 31 0.11 -2.42 5.98
CA THR A 31 -0.65 -3.64 5.73
C THR A 31 -1.83 -3.35 4.82
N GLY A 32 -2.49 -4.42 4.38
CA GLY A 32 -3.71 -4.27 3.59
C GLY A 32 -4.83 -3.57 4.33
N LYS A 33 -4.72 -3.44 5.63
CA LYS A 33 -5.66 -2.65 6.44
C LYS A 33 -5.32 -1.17 6.45
N ARG A 34 -4.30 -0.78 5.71
CA ARG A 34 -3.81 0.59 5.68
C ARG A 34 -3.24 1.06 7.01
N GLU A 35 -2.64 0.13 7.73
CA GLU A 35 -1.94 0.45 8.96
C GLU A 35 -0.45 0.49 8.70
N VAL A 36 0.20 1.55 9.15
CA VAL A 36 1.65 1.66 9.06
C VAL A 36 2.24 0.79 10.17
N THR A 37 3.02 -0.20 9.78
CA THR A 37 3.62 -1.12 10.75
C THR A 37 5.09 -0.85 10.97
N LYS A 38 5.73 -0.16 10.03
CA LYS A 38 7.17 0.09 10.12
C LYS A 38 7.54 1.32 9.32
N VAL A 39 8.43 2.11 9.89
CA VAL A 39 9.04 3.23 9.21
C VAL A 39 10.54 3.11 9.44
N LYS A 40 11.29 3.08 8.36
CA LYS A 40 12.75 2.99 8.44
C LYS A 40 13.35 4.24 7.83
N LEU A 41 14.22 4.89 8.57
CA LEU A 41 14.85 6.12 8.16
C LEU A 41 16.36 5.93 8.09
N ALA A 42 16.98 6.43 7.03
CA ALA A 42 18.43 6.49 6.97
C ALA A 42 18.90 7.69 7.78
N GLU A 43 20.02 7.55 8.45
CA GLU A 43 20.55 8.65 9.27
C GLU A 43 20.78 9.92 8.45
N GLU A 44 21.12 9.76 7.21
CA GLU A 44 21.41 10.88 6.30
C GLU A 44 20.26 11.85 6.13
N VAL A 45 19.02 11.35 6.21
CA VAL A 45 17.85 12.20 6.01
C VAL A 45 17.30 12.74 7.33
N VAL A 46 17.83 12.29 8.45
CA VAL A 46 17.44 12.80 9.76
C VAL A 46 18.34 13.99 10.07
N ASP A 47 18.03 15.10 9.46
CA ASP A 47 18.82 16.32 9.56
C ASP A 47 18.00 17.38 10.29
N PRO A 48 18.43 17.79 11.49
CA PRO A 48 17.69 18.82 12.24
C PRO A 48 17.58 20.14 11.51
N ASP A 49 18.45 20.39 10.55
CA ASP A 49 18.42 21.63 9.77
C ASP A 49 17.48 21.55 8.58
N ASP A 50 16.99 20.35 8.26
CA ASP A 50 16.09 20.17 7.12
C ASP A 50 14.99 19.16 7.43
N ILE A 51 14.24 19.48 8.46
CA ILE A 51 13.15 18.61 8.91
C ILE A 51 12.03 18.53 7.88
N GLU A 52 11.79 19.62 7.15
CA GLU A 52 10.76 19.63 6.12
C GLU A 52 11.00 18.58 5.04
N MET A 53 12.24 18.40 4.64
CA MET A 53 12.58 17.38 3.67
C MET A 53 12.20 16.00 4.18
N LEU A 54 12.53 15.72 5.43
CA LEU A 54 12.20 14.44 6.06
C LEU A 54 10.69 14.22 6.11
N GLU A 55 9.97 15.26 6.50
CA GLU A 55 8.51 15.20 6.54
C GLU A 55 7.92 14.88 5.18
N ASP A 56 8.40 15.55 4.15
CA ASP A 56 7.94 15.34 2.78
C ASP A 56 8.24 13.92 2.29
N LEU A 57 9.41 13.41 2.62
CA LEU A 57 9.80 12.05 2.24
C LEU A 57 8.92 11.02 2.92
N ILE A 58 8.60 11.23 4.19
CA ILE A 58 7.72 10.33 4.92
C ILE A 58 6.31 10.34 4.31
N VAL A 59 5.81 11.52 3.98
CA VAL A 59 4.51 11.64 3.33
C VAL A 59 4.50 10.92 1.99
N ALA A 60 5.53 11.14 1.19
CA ALA A 60 5.62 10.52 -0.13
C ALA A 60 5.69 9.00 -0.03
N ALA A 61 6.51 8.47 0.85
CA ALA A 61 6.65 7.02 1.01
C ALA A 61 5.36 6.41 1.55
N THR A 62 4.74 7.06 2.52
CA THR A 62 3.49 6.57 3.10
C THR A 62 2.37 6.53 2.07
N ASN A 63 2.23 7.61 1.31
CA ASN A 63 1.20 7.67 0.28
C ASN A 63 1.43 6.64 -0.81
N GLU A 64 2.67 6.42 -1.19
CA GLU A 64 2.99 5.41 -2.19
C GLU A 64 2.67 4.00 -1.69
N ALA A 65 2.98 3.71 -0.43
CA ALA A 65 2.66 2.42 0.16
C ALA A 65 1.14 2.21 0.20
N LEU A 66 0.40 3.24 0.58
CA LEU A 66 -1.07 3.17 0.60
C LEU A 66 -1.64 3.02 -0.80
N ARG A 67 -1.02 3.65 -1.78
CA ARG A 67 -1.43 3.49 -3.17
C ARG A 67 -1.27 2.05 -3.63
N GLN A 68 -0.18 1.40 -3.22
CA GLN A 68 0.03 -0.01 -3.53
C GLN A 68 -1.07 -0.89 -2.94
N VAL A 69 -1.51 -0.58 -1.73
CA VAL A 69 -2.62 -1.30 -1.10
C VAL A 69 -3.88 -1.15 -1.94
N GLU A 70 -4.17 0.06 -2.38
CA GLU A 70 -5.36 0.31 -3.20
C GLU A 70 -5.29 -0.41 -4.55
N GLU A 71 -4.13 -0.40 -5.17
CA GLU A 71 -3.94 -1.10 -6.43
C GLU A 71 -4.14 -2.60 -6.27
N GLU A 72 -3.59 -3.16 -5.21
CA GLU A 72 -3.74 -4.59 -4.94
C GLU A 72 -5.19 -4.94 -4.61
N SER A 73 -5.85 -4.11 -3.82
CA SER A 73 -7.27 -4.30 -3.51
C SER A 73 -8.13 -4.21 -4.76
N GLY A 74 -7.83 -3.24 -5.61
CA GLY A 74 -8.51 -3.08 -6.88
C GLY A 74 -8.30 -4.26 -7.79
N ALA A 75 -7.08 -4.77 -7.86
CA ALA A 75 -6.77 -5.94 -8.66
C ALA A 75 -7.49 -7.18 -8.15
N ALA A 76 -7.55 -7.35 -6.84
CA ALA A 76 -8.26 -8.48 -6.23
C ALA A 76 -9.74 -8.41 -6.51
N MET A 77 -10.33 -7.22 -6.39
CA MET A 77 -11.72 -6.99 -6.73
C MET A 77 -11.99 -7.25 -8.20
N SER A 78 -11.09 -6.79 -9.04
CA SER A 78 -11.18 -6.96 -10.48
C SER A 78 -11.20 -8.44 -10.86
N LYS A 79 -10.38 -9.23 -10.21
CA LYS A 79 -10.34 -10.67 -10.45
C LYS A 79 -11.64 -11.35 -10.05
N LEU A 80 -12.20 -10.92 -8.93
CA LEU A 80 -13.47 -11.48 -8.46
C LEU A 80 -14.61 -11.12 -9.38
N THR A 81 -14.70 -9.85 -9.78
CA THR A 81 -15.76 -9.39 -10.66
C THR A 81 -15.50 -9.77 -12.11
N GLY A 82 -14.24 -9.94 -12.48
CA GLY A 82 -13.87 -10.32 -13.83
C GLY A 82 -14.42 -11.67 -14.23
N GLY A 83 -14.49 -12.60 -13.27
CA GLY A 83 -15.05 -13.90 -13.53
C GLY A 83 -16.55 -13.88 -13.77
N LEU A 84 -17.22 -12.90 -13.21
CA LEU A 84 -18.66 -12.74 -13.34
C LEU A 84 -19.03 -11.77 -14.43
N GLY A 85 -18.22 -10.77 -14.60
CA GLY A 85 -18.58 -9.66 -15.43
C GLY A 85 -17.65 -9.41 -16.58
N GLY A 86 -17.16 -10.46 -17.20
CA GLY A 86 -16.32 -10.29 -18.37
C GLY A 86 -16.93 -9.40 -19.42
N GLY A 87 -18.25 -9.37 -19.45
CA GLY A 87 -18.96 -8.51 -20.38
C GLY A 87 -19.43 -7.21 -19.78
N MET A 88 -19.24 -7.05 -18.51
CA MET A 88 -19.79 -5.91 -17.79
C MET A 88 -19.21 -4.55 -18.15
N PRO A 89 -17.96 -4.45 -18.54
CA PRO A 89 -17.43 -3.12 -18.88
C PRO A 89 -18.25 -2.37 -19.89
N GLY A 90 -18.93 -3.11 -20.74
CA GLY A 90 -19.79 -2.48 -21.72
C GLY A 90 -21.00 -1.78 -21.16
N MET A 91 -21.31 -2.01 -19.91
CA MET A 91 -22.47 -1.38 -19.28
C MET A 91 -22.21 0.04 -18.83
N PHE A 92 -21.00 0.43 -18.78
CA PHE A 92 -20.66 1.77 -18.33
C PHE A 92 -20.14 2.63 -19.47
#